data_7ac54fe92fb7caab73611f7bfada936b
#
_entry.id   7ac54fe92fb7caab73611f7bfada936b
#
_cell.length_a   1.000
_cell.length_b   1.000
_cell.length_c   1.000
_cell.angle_alpha   90.00
_cell.angle_beta   90.00
_cell.angle_gamma   90.00
#
_symmetry.space_group_name_H-M   'P 1'
#
loop_
_entity.id
_entity.type
_entity.pdbx_description
1 polymer ?
#
loop_
_entity_poly.entity_id
_entity_poly.type
_entity_poly.pdbx_seq_one_letter_code
_entity_poly.pdbx_strand_id
1 'polypeptide(L)'
;MKEEDKEWTTVIRPKEKLLQVDFKELWRYRDLCSLFVRRNITTQYKQTILGPLWYIIQPAITVLMYMVVFGGIAQISTDGLPQPLFYLSGVCLWQYFSDCLTKTSSTFTANAGIFGKVYFPRLVVPVSNVLSNLLRFAIQLGLFLIVYAIYQVWGTPGQIHTNWYALLLPVLVLMLAGLALGFGILFSSLTTKYRDLQLMLDYFVRLWMYATPVVWPLSTITNAKLHLAMSLNPLTPIVEAFKYGFLGAGEFSWGGLAYSFIFMVVLLAIGIVLFNRVQRTFMDTV
;
A
#
# COMPACT_ATOMS: atom_id res chain seq x y z
N MET A 1 -45.73 -12.92 -35.26
CA MET A 1 -45.19 -11.85 -34.42
C MET A 1 -43.69 -12.10 -34.31
N LYS A 2 -42.90 -11.27 -35.01
CA LYS A 2 -41.41 -11.34 -34.87
C LYS A 2 -41.06 -10.79 -33.50
N GLU A 3 -40.36 -11.57 -32.64
CA GLU A 3 -39.69 -11.06 -31.48
C GLU A 3 -38.67 -10.03 -31.96
N GLU A 4 -38.89 -8.75 -31.59
CA GLU A 4 -37.90 -7.71 -31.75
C GLU A 4 -36.66 -8.11 -30.96
N ASP A 5 -35.52 -8.25 -31.64
CA ASP A 5 -34.20 -8.42 -31.06
C ASP A 5 -33.94 -7.19 -30.14
N LYS A 6 -34.29 -7.33 -28.86
CA LYS A 6 -33.90 -6.39 -27.85
C LYS A 6 -32.39 -6.53 -27.65
N GLU A 7 -31.61 -5.62 -28.24
CA GLU A 7 -30.19 -5.47 -27.92
C GLU A 7 -30.04 -5.14 -26.42
N TRP A 8 -29.72 -6.17 -25.65
CA TRP A 8 -29.48 -6.00 -24.24
C TRP A 8 -28.20 -5.18 -24.03
N THR A 9 -28.30 -4.03 -23.41
CA THR A 9 -27.16 -3.17 -23.07
C THR A 9 -26.21 -3.80 -22.05
N THR A 10 -26.70 -4.76 -21.27
CA THR A 10 -25.90 -5.47 -20.27
C THR A 10 -26.45 -6.87 -20.03
N VAL A 11 -25.62 -7.90 -20.26
CA VAL A 11 -25.95 -9.28 -19.96
C VAL A 11 -25.15 -9.70 -18.72
N ILE A 12 -25.85 -9.95 -17.62
CA ILE A 12 -25.23 -10.44 -16.37
C ILE A 12 -25.15 -11.97 -16.48
N ARG A 13 -23.93 -12.49 -16.64
CA ARG A 13 -23.65 -13.93 -16.61
C ARG A 13 -22.86 -14.29 -15.36
N PRO A 14 -23.12 -15.45 -14.72
CA PRO A 14 -22.29 -15.91 -13.62
C PRO A 14 -20.86 -16.11 -14.11
N LYS A 15 -19.87 -15.60 -13.38
CA LYS A 15 -18.43 -15.79 -13.73
C LYS A 15 -18.07 -17.26 -13.56
N GLU A 16 -17.81 -17.95 -14.65
CA GLU A 16 -17.50 -19.39 -14.65
C GLU A 16 -16.08 -19.69 -14.13
N LYS A 17 -15.11 -18.78 -14.37
CA LYS A 17 -13.70 -18.99 -13.99
C LYS A 17 -13.30 -18.13 -12.79
N LEU A 18 -12.68 -18.76 -11.77
CA LEU A 18 -12.26 -18.11 -10.53
C LEU A 18 -11.12 -17.10 -10.72
N LEU A 19 -10.24 -17.31 -11.70
CA LEU A 19 -9.13 -16.41 -12.06
C LEU A 19 -9.54 -15.26 -12.99
N GLN A 20 -10.78 -15.25 -13.47
CA GLN A 20 -11.19 -14.29 -14.48
C GLN A 20 -11.48 -12.93 -13.82
N VAL A 21 -10.56 -11.98 -14.00
CA VAL A 21 -10.81 -10.55 -13.78
C VAL A 21 -11.24 -9.96 -15.12
N ASP A 22 -12.46 -9.49 -15.18
CA ASP A 22 -12.90 -8.75 -16.36
C ASP A 22 -12.43 -7.30 -16.25
N PHE A 23 -11.22 -7.06 -16.77
CA PHE A 23 -10.64 -5.71 -16.80
C PHE A 23 -11.49 -4.74 -17.63
N LYS A 24 -12.21 -5.25 -18.65
CA LYS A 24 -13.10 -4.44 -19.47
C LYS A 24 -14.32 -4.00 -18.67
N GLU A 25 -14.89 -4.91 -17.88
CA GLU A 25 -15.97 -4.59 -16.95
C GLU A 25 -15.47 -3.61 -15.88
N LEU A 26 -14.31 -3.84 -15.26
CA LEU A 26 -13.73 -2.93 -14.28
C LEU A 26 -13.51 -1.52 -14.86
N TRP A 27 -13.02 -1.42 -16.09
CA TRP A 27 -12.83 -0.15 -16.80
C TRP A 27 -14.15 0.54 -17.11
N ARG A 28 -15.21 -0.21 -17.42
CA ARG A 28 -16.55 0.33 -17.61
C ARG A 28 -17.07 1.01 -16.34
N TYR A 29 -16.70 0.51 -15.15
CA TYR A 29 -17.08 1.07 -13.86
C TYR A 29 -16.06 2.08 -13.28
N ARG A 30 -15.17 2.66 -14.12
CA ARG A 30 -14.20 3.67 -13.69
C ARG A 30 -14.83 4.90 -13.02
N ASP A 31 -16.04 5.30 -13.48
CA ASP A 31 -16.76 6.44 -12.91
C ASP A 31 -17.23 6.13 -11.49
N LEU A 32 -17.68 4.90 -11.25
CA LEU A 32 -18.02 4.41 -9.92
C LEU A 32 -16.76 4.34 -9.03
N CYS A 33 -15.62 3.89 -9.58
CA CYS A 33 -14.35 3.89 -8.86
C CYS A 33 -13.96 5.32 -8.46
N SER A 34 -14.06 6.29 -9.36
CA SER A 34 -13.80 7.70 -9.08
C SER A 34 -14.73 8.25 -7.99
N LEU A 35 -16.01 7.88 -8.02
CA LEU A 35 -16.98 8.25 -6.99
C LEU A 35 -16.60 7.69 -5.61
N PHE A 36 -16.16 6.43 -5.53
CA PHE A 36 -15.67 5.83 -4.29
C PHE A 36 -14.38 6.51 -3.80
N VAL A 37 -13.44 6.82 -4.70
CA VAL A 37 -12.23 7.57 -4.36
C VAL A 37 -12.59 8.92 -3.76
N ARG A 38 -13.47 9.69 -4.42
CA ARG A 38 -13.94 10.99 -3.94
C ARG A 38 -14.65 10.87 -2.59
N ARG A 39 -15.51 9.87 -2.44
CA ARG A 39 -16.18 9.57 -1.16
C ARG A 39 -15.17 9.30 -0.05
N ASN A 40 -14.20 8.41 -0.29
CA ASN A 40 -13.20 8.02 0.70
C ASN A 40 -12.35 9.22 1.16
N ILE A 41 -11.95 10.09 0.22
CA ILE A 41 -11.21 11.32 0.52
C ILE A 41 -12.08 12.29 1.31
N THR A 42 -13.30 12.55 0.84
CA THR A 42 -14.20 13.53 1.49
C THR A 42 -14.60 13.10 2.90
N THR A 43 -14.92 11.81 3.09
CA THR A 43 -15.35 11.29 4.41
C THR A 43 -14.24 11.37 5.44
N GLN A 44 -13.00 11.25 5.03
CA GLN A 44 -11.84 11.29 5.94
C GLN A 44 -11.58 12.70 6.50
N TYR A 45 -11.98 13.76 5.77
CA TYR A 45 -11.77 15.16 6.19
C TYR A 45 -13.03 15.87 6.65
N LYS A 46 -14.20 15.31 6.35
CA LYS A 46 -15.47 15.90 6.75
C LYS A 46 -15.50 16.04 8.28
N GLN A 47 -15.77 17.25 8.75
CA GLN A 47 -15.85 17.59 10.17
C GLN A 47 -14.50 17.55 10.94
N THR A 48 -13.36 17.66 10.26
CA THR A 48 -12.06 17.80 10.92
C THR A 48 -11.57 19.24 10.86
N ILE A 49 -10.99 19.74 11.97
CA ILE A 49 -10.50 21.13 12.08
C ILE A 49 -9.29 21.34 11.15
N LEU A 50 -8.35 20.39 11.12
CA LEU A 50 -7.11 20.50 10.36
C LEU A 50 -7.20 19.91 8.94
N GLY A 51 -8.29 19.21 8.61
CA GLY A 51 -8.51 18.64 7.28
C GLY A 51 -7.31 17.87 6.72
N PRO A 52 -6.89 18.18 5.48
CA PRO A 52 -5.75 17.52 4.82
C PRO A 52 -4.40 17.72 5.51
N LEU A 53 -4.24 18.71 6.40
CA LEU A 53 -2.99 18.93 7.14
C LEU A 53 -2.60 17.72 8.00
N TRP A 54 -3.55 16.90 8.40
CA TRP A 54 -3.26 15.65 9.11
C TRP A 54 -2.34 14.71 8.33
N TYR A 55 -2.37 14.75 7.00
CA TYR A 55 -1.46 13.93 6.17
C TYR A 55 0.01 14.36 6.27
N ILE A 56 0.26 15.58 6.72
CA ILE A 56 1.60 16.12 6.94
C ILE A 56 1.97 15.99 8.42
N ILE A 57 1.04 16.33 9.32
CA ILE A 57 1.29 16.36 10.77
C ILE A 57 1.59 14.96 11.32
N GLN A 58 0.80 13.95 10.93
CA GLN A 58 1.01 12.57 11.41
C GLN A 58 2.40 12.02 11.08
N PRO A 59 2.87 11.99 9.80
CA PRO A 59 4.22 11.53 9.50
C PRO A 59 5.30 12.39 10.14
N ALA A 60 5.10 13.72 10.25
CA ALA A 60 6.06 14.58 10.91
C ALA A 60 6.24 14.24 12.40
N ILE A 61 5.14 14.05 13.14
CA ILE A 61 5.19 13.63 14.55
C ILE A 61 5.82 12.23 14.65
N THR A 62 5.46 11.29 13.77
CA THR A 62 6.04 9.95 13.77
C THR A 62 7.55 9.99 13.56
N VAL A 63 8.02 10.79 12.60
CA VAL A 63 9.45 10.97 12.33
C VAL A 63 10.16 11.59 13.53
N LEU A 64 9.58 12.63 14.16
CA LEU A 64 10.13 13.22 15.39
C LEU A 64 10.25 12.19 16.51
N MET A 65 9.22 11.36 16.71
CA MET A 65 9.26 10.27 17.69
C MET A 65 10.36 9.25 17.37
N TYR A 66 10.53 8.90 16.09
CA TYR A 66 11.58 7.97 15.68
C TYR A 66 12.99 8.56 15.86
N MET A 67 13.17 9.84 15.58
CA MET A 67 14.43 10.53 15.84
C MET A 67 14.80 10.49 17.34
N VAL A 68 13.83 10.72 18.23
CA VAL A 68 14.06 10.68 19.67
C VAL A 68 14.34 9.26 20.16
N VAL A 69 13.48 8.31 19.78
CA VAL A 69 13.56 6.93 20.30
C VAL A 69 14.71 6.15 19.66
N PHE A 70 14.77 6.10 18.33
CA PHE A 70 15.77 5.27 17.63
C PHE A 70 17.09 6.01 17.41
N GLY A 71 17.03 7.31 17.10
CA GLY A 71 18.24 8.11 16.91
C GLY A 71 18.85 8.57 18.22
N GLY A 72 18.05 9.08 19.18
CA GLY A 72 18.55 9.62 20.45
C GLY A 72 18.79 8.56 21.53
N ILE A 73 17.76 7.75 21.85
CA ILE A 73 17.84 6.80 22.98
C ILE A 73 18.54 5.51 22.55
N ALA A 74 18.08 4.88 21.46
CA ALA A 74 18.61 3.60 21.00
C ALA A 74 19.91 3.74 20.18
N GLN A 75 20.23 4.96 19.72
CA GLN A 75 21.43 5.28 18.93
C GLN A 75 21.63 4.39 17.70
N ILE A 76 20.53 4.03 17.04
CA ILE A 76 20.57 3.23 15.82
C ILE A 76 21.15 4.09 14.69
N SER A 77 22.14 3.57 13.99
CA SER A 77 22.74 4.22 12.82
C SER A 77 21.71 4.44 11.72
N THR A 78 21.85 5.54 10.99
CA THR A 78 21.09 5.83 9.76
C THR A 78 21.97 5.79 8.50
N ASP A 79 23.08 5.00 8.56
CA ASP A 79 24.08 4.89 7.48
C ASP A 79 24.65 6.25 7.02
N GLY A 80 24.85 7.17 7.99
CA GLY A 80 25.37 8.52 7.71
C GLY A 80 24.34 9.49 7.10
N LEU A 81 23.12 9.03 6.85
CA LEU A 81 22.05 9.89 6.34
C LEU A 81 21.46 10.78 7.44
N PRO A 82 20.97 11.98 7.07
CA PRO A 82 20.19 12.81 7.98
C PRO A 82 18.97 12.04 8.51
N GLN A 83 18.84 11.93 9.84
CA GLN A 83 17.77 11.18 10.48
C GLN A 83 16.36 11.52 9.97
N PRO A 84 15.97 12.81 9.78
CA PRO A 84 14.65 13.15 9.28
C PRO A 84 14.35 12.52 7.91
N LEU A 85 15.33 12.54 7.01
CA LEU A 85 15.16 11.99 5.65
C LEU A 85 15.10 10.46 5.67
N PHE A 86 15.96 9.83 6.48
CA PHE A 86 15.98 8.38 6.63
C PHE A 86 14.62 7.86 7.12
N TYR A 87 14.11 8.43 8.23
CA TYR A 87 12.83 7.99 8.79
C TYR A 87 11.64 8.36 7.90
N LEU A 88 11.63 9.57 7.31
CA LEU A 88 10.53 10.04 6.48
C LEU A 88 10.39 9.20 5.21
N SER A 89 11.51 8.78 4.59
CA SER A 89 11.50 7.89 3.42
C SER A 89 10.80 6.56 3.72
N GLY A 90 11.17 5.92 4.83
CA GLY A 90 10.56 4.67 5.26
C GLY A 90 9.10 4.82 5.70
N VAL A 91 8.79 5.86 6.47
CA VAL A 91 7.42 6.14 6.96
C VAL A 91 6.45 6.40 5.81
N CYS A 92 6.85 7.17 4.79
CA CYS A 92 6.02 7.43 3.61
C CYS A 92 5.56 6.13 2.92
N LEU A 93 6.51 5.26 2.61
CA LEU A 93 6.23 4.00 1.91
C LEU A 93 5.41 3.05 2.79
N TRP A 94 5.81 2.92 4.06
CA TRP A 94 5.12 2.07 5.01
C TRP A 94 3.67 2.50 5.24
N GLN A 95 3.44 3.79 5.45
CA GLN A 95 2.10 4.33 5.70
C GLN A 95 1.17 4.05 4.52
N TYR A 96 1.66 4.24 3.28
CA TYR A 96 0.89 3.93 2.08
C TYR A 96 0.51 2.44 2.01
N PHE A 97 1.49 1.55 2.21
CA PHE A 97 1.25 0.11 2.23
C PHE A 97 0.24 -0.30 3.30
N SER A 98 0.48 0.13 4.54
CA SER A 98 -0.35 -0.19 5.71
C SER A 98 -1.79 0.28 5.54
N ASP A 99 -2.00 1.53 5.11
CA ASP A 99 -3.34 2.09 4.91
C ASP A 99 -4.09 1.38 3.77
N CYS A 100 -3.41 1.09 2.65
CA CYS A 100 -4.00 0.33 1.55
C CYS A 100 -4.41 -1.08 1.99
N LEU A 101 -3.52 -1.78 2.69
CA LEU A 101 -3.78 -3.14 3.18
C LEU A 101 -4.95 -3.16 4.16
N THR A 102 -4.91 -2.33 5.20
CA THR A 102 -5.93 -2.30 6.27
C THR A 102 -7.31 -1.91 5.72
N LYS A 103 -7.40 -0.86 4.88
CA LYS A 103 -8.66 -0.47 4.27
C LYS A 103 -9.21 -1.51 3.29
N THR A 104 -8.33 -2.19 2.57
CA THR A 104 -8.74 -3.23 1.62
C THR A 104 -9.15 -4.51 2.32
N SER A 105 -8.54 -4.87 3.44
CA SER A 105 -8.88 -6.06 4.21
C SER A 105 -10.31 -6.04 4.78
N SER A 106 -10.89 -4.86 4.97
CA SER A 106 -12.28 -4.69 5.43
C SER A 106 -13.31 -4.53 4.30
N THR A 107 -12.96 -4.81 3.04
CA THR A 107 -13.81 -4.54 1.87
C THR A 107 -15.20 -5.14 1.99
N PHE A 108 -15.32 -6.43 2.31
CA PHE A 108 -16.63 -7.08 2.41
C PHE A 108 -17.40 -6.61 3.64
N THR A 109 -16.76 -6.58 4.80
CA THR A 109 -17.40 -6.22 6.07
C THR A 109 -17.87 -4.77 6.11
N ALA A 110 -17.06 -3.83 5.62
CA ALA A 110 -17.38 -2.40 5.62
C ALA A 110 -18.42 -2.01 4.55
N ASN A 111 -18.59 -2.81 3.48
CA ASN A 111 -19.48 -2.49 2.36
C ASN A 111 -20.63 -3.51 2.18
N ALA A 112 -20.90 -4.36 3.17
CA ALA A 112 -21.95 -5.37 3.13
C ALA A 112 -23.32 -4.78 2.75
N GLY A 113 -23.69 -3.64 3.34
CA GLY A 113 -24.94 -2.96 3.08
C GLY A 113 -25.12 -2.42 1.65
N ILE A 114 -24.03 -2.22 0.89
CA ILE A 114 -24.06 -1.76 -0.50
C ILE A 114 -24.07 -2.97 -1.44
N PHE A 115 -23.28 -3.99 -1.14
CA PHE A 115 -23.13 -5.19 -1.98
C PHE A 115 -24.42 -5.99 -2.14
N GLY A 116 -25.34 -5.91 -1.16
CA GLY A 116 -26.65 -6.54 -1.23
C GLY A 116 -27.70 -5.76 -2.04
N LYS A 117 -27.48 -4.47 -2.31
CA LYS A 117 -28.48 -3.59 -2.91
C LYS A 117 -28.20 -3.22 -4.36
N VAL A 118 -26.91 -3.20 -4.76
CA VAL A 118 -26.50 -2.73 -6.09
C VAL A 118 -25.50 -3.71 -6.69
N TYR A 119 -25.74 -4.07 -7.95
CA TYR A 119 -24.79 -4.92 -8.69
C TYR A 119 -23.69 -4.07 -9.31
N PHE A 120 -22.44 -4.38 -8.96
CA PHE A 120 -21.22 -3.89 -9.60
C PHE A 120 -20.04 -4.82 -9.30
N PRO A 121 -18.95 -4.78 -10.08
CA PRO A 121 -17.76 -5.58 -9.81
C PRO A 121 -17.15 -5.22 -8.45
N ARG A 122 -17.21 -6.13 -7.48
CA ARG A 122 -16.80 -5.84 -6.09
C ARG A 122 -15.34 -5.43 -5.96
N LEU A 123 -14.47 -5.81 -6.92
CA LEU A 123 -13.08 -5.37 -7.00
C LEU A 123 -12.91 -3.85 -7.18
N VAL A 124 -13.95 -3.12 -7.62
CA VAL A 124 -13.93 -1.65 -7.69
C VAL A 124 -13.62 -1.03 -6.33
N VAL A 125 -14.12 -1.63 -5.22
CA VAL A 125 -13.90 -1.10 -3.86
C VAL A 125 -12.43 -1.21 -3.42
N PRO A 126 -11.77 -2.39 -3.46
CA PRO A 126 -10.35 -2.52 -3.18
C PRO A 126 -9.48 -1.57 -4.01
N VAL A 127 -9.73 -1.51 -5.32
CA VAL A 127 -8.98 -0.63 -6.22
C VAL A 127 -9.19 0.85 -5.84
N SER A 128 -10.41 1.27 -5.53
CA SER A 128 -10.68 2.63 -5.08
C SER A 128 -10.01 2.98 -3.75
N ASN A 129 -9.84 2.02 -2.84
CA ASN A 129 -9.09 2.22 -1.59
C ASN A 129 -7.61 2.50 -1.86
N VAL A 130 -6.98 1.72 -2.75
CA VAL A 130 -5.58 1.92 -3.13
C VAL A 130 -5.38 3.27 -3.82
N LEU A 131 -6.28 3.64 -4.75
CA LEU A 131 -6.21 4.93 -5.46
C LEU A 131 -6.46 6.13 -4.54
N SER A 132 -7.38 6.03 -3.58
CA SER A 132 -7.62 7.12 -2.62
C SER A 132 -6.43 7.34 -1.69
N ASN A 133 -5.74 6.28 -1.28
CA ASN A 133 -4.52 6.41 -0.47
C ASN A 133 -3.32 6.92 -1.28
N LEU A 134 -3.32 6.78 -2.60
CA LEU A 134 -2.27 7.35 -3.46
C LEU A 134 -2.20 8.89 -3.34
N LEU A 135 -3.36 9.56 -3.19
CA LEU A 135 -3.37 11.00 -2.93
C LEU A 135 -2.68 11.35 -1.61
N ARG A 136 -2.96 10.58 -0.55
CA ARG A 136 -2.28 10.75 0.74
C ARG A 136 -0.77 10.53 0.60
N PHE A 137 -0.37 9.48 -0.09
CA PHE A 137 1.03 9.20 -0.38
C PHE A 137 1.70 10.34 -1.16
N ALA A 138 1.02 10.90 -2.17
CA ALA A 138 1.54 12.03 -2.94
C ALA A 138 1.81 13.28 -2.07
N ILE A 139 0.95 13.57 -1.09
CA ILE A 139 1.17 14.66 -0.13
C ILE A 139 2.37 14.36 0.77
N GLN A 140 2.49 13.14 1.27
CA GLN A 140 3.61 12.71 2.10
C GLN A 140 4.94 12.67 1.32
N LEU A 141 4.89 12.23 0.07
CA LEU A 141 6.04 12.29 -0.84
C LEU A 141 6.43 13.75 -1.12
N GLY A 142 5.46 14.65 -1.27
CA GLY A 142 5.72 16.09 -1.38
C GLY A 142 6.45 16.65 -0.15
N LEU A 143 6.02 16.26 1.06
CA LEU A 143 6.72 16.59 2.29
C LEU A 143 8.16 16.03 2.30
N PHE A 144 8.34 14.78 1.90
CA PHE A 144 9.68 14.18 1.77
C PHE A 144 10.55 14.97 0.79
N LEU A 145 10.03 15.33 -0.39
CA LEU A 145 10.77 16.09 -1.39
C LEU A 145 11.13 17.51 -0.92
N ILE A 146 10.27 18.15 -0.14
CA ILE A 146 10.57 19.47 0.47
C ILE A 146 11.72 19.32 1.46
N VAL A 147 11.64 18.37 2.40
CA VAL A 147 12.71 18.12 3.37
C VAL A 147 14.00 17.72 2.66
N TYR A 148 13.90 16.88 1.63
CA TYR A 148 15.03 16.50 0.78
C TYR A 148 15.70 17.71 0.12
N ALA A 149 14.92 18.62 -0.49
CA ALA A 149 15.45 19.84 -1.10
C ALA A 149 16.13 20.76 -0.08
N ILE A 150 15.57 20.88 1.14
CA ILE A 150 16.19 21.64 2.22
C ILE A 150 17.58 21.09 2.57
N TYR A 151 17.70 19.76 2.70
CA TYR A 151 18.99 19.14 3.00
C TYR A 151 19.99 19.18 1.82
N GLN A 152 19.51 19.21 0.58
CA GLN A 152 20.38 19.40 -0.59
C GLN A 152 20.98 20.82 -0.64
N VAL A 153 20.22 21.85 -0.21
CA VAL A 153 20.66 23.25 -0.28
C VAL A 153 21.47 23.64 0.95
N TRP A 154 21.04 23.22 2.13
CA TRP A 154 21.59 23.68 3.42
C TRP A 154 22.25 22.58 4.25
N GLY A 155 22.21 21.33 3.78
CA GLY A 155 22.89 20.22 4.45
C GLY A 155 24.40 20.20 4.21
N THR A 156 25.08 19.28 4.89
CA THR A 156 26.51 19.04 4.63
C THR A 156 26.72 18.47 3.24
N PRO A 157 27.60 19.10 2.42
CA PRO A 157 27.87 18.59 1.06
C PRO A 157 28.31 17.12 1.09
N GLY A 158 27.72 16.29 0.24
CA GLY A 158 28.12 14.88 0.10
C GLY A 158 27.40 13.89 1.03
N GLN A 159 26.43 14.34 1.86
CA GLN A 159 25.62 13.39 2.66
C GLN A 159 24.51 12.69 1.89
N ILE A 160 24.07 13.26 0.78
CA ILE A 160 22.94 12.75 -0.01
C ILE A 160 23.37 12.70 -1.47
N HIS A 161 23.28 11.51 -2.06
CA HIS A 161 23.59 11.29 -3.47
C HIS A 161 22.39 10.71 -4.21
N THR A 162 21.74 11.54 -5.02
CA THR A 162 20.63 11.07 -5.85
C THR A 162 21.16 10.28 -7.04
N ASN A 163 20.63 9.10 -7.23
CA ASN A 163 20.98 8.21 -8.33
C ASN A 163 19.86 8.15 -9.37
N TRP A 164 20.19 7.74 -10.59
CA TRP A 164 19.20 7.49 -11.66
C TRP A 164 18.07 6.54 -11.22
N TYR A 165 18.30 5.71 -10.22
CA TYR A 165 17.30 4.80 -9.64
C TYR A 165 16.12 5.51 -8.97
N ALA A 166 16.22 6.82 -8.69
CA ALA A 166 15.06 7.62 -8.25
C ALA A 166 13.92 7.64 -9.28
N LEU A 167 14.24 7.49 -10.59
CA LEU A 167 13.24 7.35 -11.66
C LEU A 167 12.41 6.06 -11.56
N LEU A 168 12.84 5.06 -10.78
CA LEU A 168 12.06 3.86 -10.52
C LEU A 168 10.86 4.12 -9.58
N LEU A 169 10.73 5.31 -9.00
CA LEU A 169 9.65 5.67 -8.09
C LEU A 169 8.26 5.20 -8.55
N PRO A 170 7.81 5.45 -9.80
CA PRO A 170 6.48 5.01 -10.24
C PRO A 170 6.33 3.49 -10.21
N VAL A 171 7.40 2.75 -10.55
CA VAL A 171 7.42 1.28 -10.52
C VAL A 171 7.37 0.78 -9.07
N LEU A 172 8.16 1.38 -8.17
CA LEU A 172 8.17 1.03 -6.75
C LEU A 172 6.80 1.27 -6.10
N VAL A 173 6.16 2.40 -6.42
CA VAL A 173 4.80 2.71 -5.93
C VAL A 173 3.78 1.72 -6.48
N LEU A 174 3.87 1.33 -7.74
CA LEU A 174 2.99 0.34 -8.35
C LEU A 174 3.18 -1.05 -7.71
N MET A 175 4.42 -1.45 -7.45
CA MET A 175 4.71 -2.70 -6.74
C MET A 175 4.16 -2.67 -5.31
N LEU A 176 4.33 -1.57 -4.61
CA LEU A 176 3.82 -1.38 -3.25
C LEU A 176 2.29 -1.42 -3.22
N ALA A 177 1.64 -0.73 -4.18
CA ALA A 177 0.20 -0.76 -4.37
C ALA A 177 -0.32 -2.18 -4.66
N GLY A 178 0.36 -2.91 -5.54
CA GLY A 178 0.03 -4.28 -5.89
C GLY A 178 0.18 -5.25 -4.71
N LEU A 179 1.24 -5.14 -3.92
CA LEU A 179 1.43 -5.92 -2.69
C LEU A 179 0.33 -5.62 -1.67
N ALA A 180 0.05 -4.33 -1.43
CA ALA A 180 -0.99 -3.92 -0.49
C ALA A 180 -2.39 -4.38 -0.93
N LEU A 181 -2.69 -4.30 -2.24
CA LEU A 181 -3.93 -4.80 -2.82
C LEU A 181 -4.01 -6.32 -2.68
N GLY A 182 -2.94 -7.05 -3.03
CA GLY A 182 -2.88 -8.51 -2.95
C GLY A 182 -3.12 -9.04 -1.55
N PHE A 183 -2.38 -8.53 -0.56
CA PHE A 183 -2.62 -8.87 0.84
C PHE A 183 -4.01 -8.42 1.30
N GLY A 184 -4.43 -7.19 0.93
CA GLY A 184 -5.72 -6.64 1.32
C GLY A 184 -6.90 -7.50 0.85
N ILE A 185 -6.95 -7.92 -0.42
CA ILE A 185 -8.03 -8.77 -0.95
C ILE A 185 -7.97 -10.20 -0.38
N LEU A 186 -6.76 -10.73 -0.11
CA LEU A 186 -6.58 -12.01 0.55
C LEU A 186 -7.18 -11.96 1.97
N PHE A 187 -6.75 -10.98 2.77
CA PHE A 187 -7.28 -10.82 4.12
C PHE A 187 -8.76 -10.46 4.13
N SER A 188 -9.26 -9.66 3.16
CA SER A 188 -10.69 -9.37 3.02
C SER A 188 -11.52 -10.64 2.88
N SER A 189 -10.98 -11.61 2.14
CA SER A 189 -11.63 -12.92 1.95
C SER A 189 -11.66 -13.75 3.24
N LEU A 190 -10.62 -13.66 4.07
CA LEU A 190 -10.52 -14.38 5.34
C LEU A 190 -11.37 -13.71 6.45
N THR A 191 -11.34 -12.40 6.55
CA THR A 191 -12.06 -11.61 7.57
C THR A 191 -13.58 -11.67 7.39
N THR A 192 -14.06 -12.01 6.19
CA THR A 192 -15.48 -12.27 5.95
C THR A 192 -15.99 -13.45 6.78
N LYS A 193 -15.18 -14.49 6.94
CA LYS A 193 -15.53 -15.69 7.73
C LYS A 193 -15.16 -15.55 9.19
N TYR A 194 -14.04 -14.90 9.50
CA TYR A 194 -13.47 -14.78 10.85
C TYR A 194 -13.21 -13.30 11.14
N ARG A 195 -14.10 -12.65 11.87
CA ARG A 195 -14.03 -11.19 12.14
C ARG A 195 -12.88 -10.79 13.06
N ASP A 196 -12.42 -11.68 13.91
CA ASP A 196 -11.28 -11.49 14.81
C ASP A 196 -9.96 -11.35 14.05
N LEU A 197 -9.85 -11.92 12.84
CA LEU A 197 -8.68 -11.72 11.97
C LEU A 197 -8.44 -10.25 11.61
N GLN A 198 -9.45 -9.40 11.65
CA GLN A 198 -9.28 -7.96 11.42
C GLN A 198 -8.42 -7.32 12.53
N LEU A 199 -8.70 -7.67 13.79
CA LEU A 199 -7.92 -7.20 14.94
C LEU A 199 -6.49 -7.74 14.91
N MET A 200 -6.34 -9.02 14.61
CA MET A 200 -5.02 -9.64 14.46
C MET A 200 -4.20 -8.97 13.34
N LEU A 201 -4.85 -8.63 12.21
CA LEU A 201 -4.19 -7.97 11.10
C LEU A 201 -3.62 -6.60 11.49
N ASP A 202 -4.37 -5.80 12.25
CA ASP A 202 -3.92 -4.48 12.68
C ASP A 202 -2.66 -4.56 13.56
N TYR A 203 -2.60 -5.56 14.46
CA TYR A 203 -1.39 -5.83 15.25
C TYR A 203 -0.25 -6.37 14.39
N PHE A 204 -0.54 -7.30 13.48
CA PHE A 204 0.46 -7.87 12.57
C PHE A 204 1.10 -6.81 11.70
N VAL A 205 0.30 -5.90 11.11
CA VAL A 205 0.81 -4.80 10.29
C VAL A 205 1.74 -3.89 11.08
N ARG A 206 1.40 -3.55 12.33
CA ARG A 206 2.28 -2.75 13.20
C ARG A 206 3.61 -3.44 13.49
N LEU A 207 3.59 -4.74 13.76
CA LEU A 207 4.81 -5.52 14.00
C LEU A 207 5.64 -5.68 12.72
N TRP A 208 4.99 -5.87 11.57
CA TRP A 208 5.64 -6.03 10.28
C TRP A 208 6.46 -4.81 9.86
N MET A 209 6.09 -3.61 10.33
CA MET A 209 6.89 -2.41 10.13
C MET A 209 8.32 -2.59 10.67
N TYR A 210 8.47 -3.22 11.82
CA TYR A 210 9.79 -3.48 12.41
C TYR A 210 10.56 -4.61 11.71
N ALA A 211 9.87 -5.47 10.96
CA ALA A 211 10.48 -6.46 10.08
C ALA A 211 10.77 -5.92 8.67
N THR A 212 10.60 -4.61 8.47
CA THR A 212 10.92 -3.89 7.23
C THR A 212 11.94 -2.80 7.58
N PRO A 213 12.94 -2.50 6.73
CA PRO A 213 13.97 -1.50 7.03
C PRO A 213 13.43 -0.06 6.96
N VAL A 214 12.41 0.24 7.79
CA VAL A 214 11.80 1.57 7.92
C VAL A 214 12.54 2.40 8.96
N VAL A 215 12.80 1.82 10.14
CA VAL A 215 13.38 2.50 11.30
C VAL A 215 14.85 2.18 11.53
N TRP A 216 15.39 1.21 10.83
CA TRP A 216 16.80 0.79 10.90
C TRP A 216 17.30 0.40 9.50
N PRO A 217 18.55 0.62 9.15
CA PRO A 217 19.09 0.21 7.86
C PRO A 217 19.43 -1.29 7.84
N LEU A 218 19.28 -1.92 6.69
CA LEU A 218 19.55 -3.36 6.51
C LEU A 218 21.03 -3.70 6.78
N SER A 219 21.93 -2.78 6.49
CA SER A 219 23.37 -2.86 6.72
C SER A 219 23.78 -3.10 8.19
N THR A 220 22.94 -2.71 9.15
CA THR A 220 23.24 -2.90 10.59
C THR A 220 23.11 -4.34 11.05
N ILE A 221 22.52 -5.21 10.24
CA ILE A 221 22.33 -6.62 10.59
C ILE A 221 23.55 -7.43 10.22
N THR A 222 24.38 -7.76 11.20
CA THR A 222 25.58 -8.59 11.04
C THR A 222 25.28 -10.10 10.96
N ASN A 223 24.12 -10.52 11.49
CA ASN A 223 23.75 -11.94 11.47
C ASN A 223 23.16 -12.33 10.10
N ALA A 224 23.88 -13.18 9.34
CA ALA A 224 23.49 -13.61 8.00
C ALA A 224 22.10 -14.25 7.92
N LYS A 225 21.67 -15.02 8.93
CA LYS A 225 20.33 -15.64 8.95
C LYS A 225 19.22 -14.58 9.11
N LEU A 226 19.46 -13.60 9.97
CA LEU A 226 18.49 -12.51 10.20
C LEU A 226 18.42 -11.59 8.98
N HIS A 227 19.58 -11.26 8.39
CA HIS A 227 19.67 -10.50 7.16
C HIS A 227 18.90 -11.18 6.02
N LEU A 228 19.07 -12.50 5.83
CA LEU A 228 18.32 -13.27 4.85
C LEU A 228 16.81 -13.26 5.13
N ALA A 229 16.40 -13.44 6.39
CA ALA A 229 14.98 -13.40 6.76
C ALA A 229 14.33 -12.05 6.46
N MET A 230 15.06 -10.95 6.70
CA MET A 230 14.58 -9.59 6.38
C MET A 230 14.58 -9.32 4.88
N SER A 231 15.53 -9.86 4.12
CA SER A 231 15.59 -9.75 2.66
C SER A 231 14.48 -10.55 1.98
N LEU A 232 13.96 -11.60 2.60
CA LEU A 232 12.79 -12.37 2.12
C LEU A 232 11.47 -11.61 2.29
N ASN A 233 11.44 -10.54 3.07
CA ASN A 233 10.28 -9.66 3.13
C ASN A 233 10.12 -8.90 1.79
N PRO A 234 9.02 -9.06 1.03
CA PRO A 234 8.87 -8.45 -0.28
C PRO A 234 8.82 -6.91 -0.27
N LEU A 235 8.67 -6.30 0.90
CA LEU A 235 8.71 -4.85 1.05
C LEU A 235 10.14 -4.32 1.16
N THR A 236 11.07 -5.12 1.68
CA THR A 236 12.46 -4.72 1.91
C THR A 236 13.15 -4.21 0.63
N PRO A 237 13.14 -4.94 -0.51
CA PRO A 237 13.79 -4.46 -1.72
C PRO A 237 13.19 -3.15 -2.26
N ILE A 238 11.90 -2.91 -2.03
CA ILE A 238 11.22 -1.70 -2.48
C ILE A 238 11.67 -0.49 -1.64
N VAL A 239 11.72 -0.65 -0.31
CA VAL A 239 12.16 0.41 0.62
C VAL A 239 13.63 0.74 0.42
N GLU A 240 14.48 -0.29 0.30
CA GLU A 240 15.92 -0.12 0.04
C GLU A 240 16.18 0.52 -1.33
N ALA A 241 15.47 0.11 -2.39
CA ALA A 241 15.59 0.75 -3.71
C ALA A 241 15.18 2.22 -3.70
N PHE A 242 14.15 2.58 -2.93
CA PHE A 242 13.75 3.98 -2.76
C PHE A 242 14.84 4.79 -2.04
N LYS A 243 15.36 4.29 -0.92
CA LYS A 243 16.44 4.95 -0.16
C LYS A 243 17.69 5.10 -1.02
N TYR A 244 18.08 4.03 -1.72
CA TYR A 244 19.23 4.06 -2.62
C TYR A 244 19.07 5.09 -3.75
N GLY A 245 17.91 5.15 -4.37
CA GLY A 245 17.63 6.09 -5.46
C GLY A 245 17.70 7.56 -5.04
N PHE A 246 17.03 7.91 -3.93
CA PHE A 246 16.94 9.30 -3.48
C PHE A 246 18.06 9.73 -2.55
N LEU A 247 18.53 8.86 -1.68
CA LEU A 247 19.46 9.23 -0.61
C LEU A 247 20.89 8.71 -0.85
N GLY A 248 21.06 7.76 -1.77
CA GLY A 248 22.36 7.16 -2.09
C GLY A 248 22.85 6.14 -1.07
N ALA A 249 22.04 5.77 -0.08
CA ALA A 249 22.35 4.75 0.91
C ALA A 249 21.26 3.67 0.92
N GLY A 250 21.66 2.42 1.24
CA GLY A 250 20.80 1.24 1.19
C GLY A 250 21.35 0.18 0.24
N GLU A 251 20.79 -1.02 0.30
CA GLU A 251 21.20 -2.16 -0.52
C GLU A 251 20.32 -2.32 -1.74
N PHE A 252 20.76 -1.79 -2.89
CA PHE A 252 20.03 -1.96 -4.15
C PHE A 252 20.32 -3.33 -4.78
N SER A 253 19.26 -4.08 -5.09
CA SER A 253 19.36 -5.37 -5.79
C SER A 253 18.25 -5.54 -6.82
N TRP A 254 18.62 -5.72 -8.09
CA TRP A 254 17.67 -6.09 -9.16
C TRP A 254 16.99 -7.43 -8.88
N GLY A 255 17.74 -8.40 -8.34
CA GLY A 255 17.19 -9.70 -7.95
C GLY A 255 16.13 -9.58 -6.86
N GLY A 256 16.37 -8.70 -5.88
CA GLY A 256 15.40 -8.39 -4.83
C GLY A 256 14.12 -7.75 -5.38
N LEU A 257 14.25 -6.78 -6.30
CA LEU A 257 13.08 -6.18 -6.94
C LEU A 257 12.31 -7.17 -7.81
N ALA A 258 13.00 -8.02 -8.57
CA ALA A 258 12.36 -9.08 -9.35
C ALA A 258 11.62 -10.08 -8.45
N TYR A 259 12.21 -10.47 -7.32
CA TYR A 259 11.55 -11.29 -6.30
C TYR A 259 10.28 -10.62 -5.78
N SER A 260 10.34 -9.34 -5.37
CA SER A 260 9.18 -8.61 -4.89
C SER A 260 8.07 -8.50 -5.95
N PHE A 261 8.44 -8.31 -7.22
CA PHE A 261 7.50 -8.25 -8.33
C PHE A 261 6.81 -9.61 -8.56
N ILE A 262 7.58 -10.70 -8.62
CA ILE A 262 7.03 -12.06 -8.77
C ILE A 262 6.12 -12.39 -7.59
N PHE A 263 6.57 -12.11 -6.38
CA PHE A 263 5.77 -12.30 -5.16
C PHE A 263 4.45 -11.53 -5.23
N MET A 264 4.47 -10.26 -5.65
CA MET A 264 3.28 -9.43 -5.87
C MET A 264 2.30 -10.08 -6.86
N VAL A 265 2.79 -10.54 -8.01
CA VAL A 265 1.95 -11.16 -9.05
C VAL A 265 1.30 -12.45 -8.54
N VAL A 266 2.07 -13.31 -7.88
CA VAL A 266 1.56 -14.56 -7.28
C VAL A 266 0.52 -14.26 -6.19
N LEU A 267 0.82 -13.30 -5.32
CA LEU A 267 -0.07 -12.88 -4.25
C LEU A 267 -1.39 -12.32 -4.79
N LEU A 268 -1.33 -11.47 -5.81
CA LEU A 268 -2.52 -10.93 -6.49
C LEU A 268 -3.35 -12.05 -7.12
N ALA A 269 -2.72 -13.01 -7.79
CA ALA A 269 -3.41 -14.15 -8.40
C ALA A 269 -4.16 -14.97 -7.34
N ILE A 270 -3.49 -15.32 -6.24
CA ILE A 270 -4.10 -16.07 -5.12
C ILE A 270 -5.23 -15.25 -4.49
N GLY A 271 -4.98 -13.97 -4.21
CA GLY A 271 -5.95 -13.05 -3.63
C GLY A 271 -7.23 -12.94 -4.47
N ILE A 272 -7.09 -12.77 -5.79
CA ILE A 272 -8.21 -12.70 -6.74
C ILE A 272 -9.03 -13.99 -6.74
N VAL A 273 -8.39 -15.15 -6.75
CA VAL A 273 -9.09 -16.46 -6.71
C VAL A 273 -9.93 -16.57 -5.45
N LEU A 274 -9.34 -16.27 -4.29
CA LEU A 274 -10.05 -16.33 -3.01
C LEU A 274 -11.16 -15.28 -2.92
N PHE A 275 -10.91 -14.08 -3.39
CA PHE A 275 -11.90 -12.99 -3.42
C PHE A 275 -13.11 -13.37 -4.29
N ASN A 276 -12.88 -13.89 -5.50
CA ASN A 276 -13.94 -14.34 -6.39
C ASN A 276 -14.73 -15.52 -5.80
N ARG A 277 -14.06 -16.40 -5.05
CA ARG A 277 -14.72 -17.50 -4.35
C ARG A 277 -15.65 -16.98 -3.24
N VAL A 278 -15.15 -16.10 -2.39
CA VAL A 278 -15.95 -15.48 -1.30
C VAL A 278 -17.07 -14.61 -1.86
N GLN A 279 -16.82 -13.89 -2.96
CA GLN A 279 -17.85 -13.09 -3.62
C GLN A 279 -19.11 -13.91 -4.00
N ARG A 280 -18.96 -15.19 -4.37
CA ARG A 280 -20.09 -16.05 -4.74
C ARG A 280 -20.93 -16.46 -3.53
N THR A 281 -20.29 -16.73 -2.39
CA THR A 281 -20.97 -17.25 -1.19
C THR A 281 -21.31 -16.17 -0.18
N PHE A 282 -20.83 -14.93 -0.40
CA PHE A 282 -21.00 -13.82 0.55
C PHE A 282 -22.48 -13.49 0.83
N MET A 283 -23.34 -13.55 -0.19
CA MET A 283 -24.76 -13.23 -0.06
C MET A 283 -25.54 -14.31 0.71
N ASP A 284 -24.96 -15.52 0.79
CA ASP A 284 -25.59 -16.64 1.53
C ASP A 284 -25.21 -16.60 3.02
N THR A 285 -24.22 -15.77 3.40
CA THR A 285 -23.63 -15.73 4.76
C THR A 285 -23.94 -14.43 5.52
N VAL A 286 -24.51 -13.44 4.87
CA VAL A 286 -24.92 -12.14 5.43
C VAL A 286 -26.44 -11.98 5.32
#